data_3f8485321028320f5ed4a8b97ebc3bd2
#
_entry.id   3f8485321028320f5ed4a8b97ebc3bd2
#
_cell.length_a   1.000
_cell.length_b   1.000
_cell.length_c   1.000
_cell.angle_alpha   90.00
_cell.angle_beta   90.00
_cell.angle_gamma   90.00
#
_symmetry.space_group_name_H-M   'P 1'
#
loop_
_entity.id
_entity.type
_entity.pdbx_description
1 polymer ?
#
loop_
_entity_poly.entity_id
_entity_poly.type
_entity_poly.pdbx_seq_one_letter_code
_entity_poly.pdbx_strand_id
1 'polypeptide(L)'
;MHANLQERIFCIPCDVTKEADVKNAIDKTVEKFGTIHVALACAGVAWVTPTLTSRGPLNTKVFESVMAINVLGSAYMAKYAAVVMSKNKAVNEQGEKGVILFVSSVAAQEAQRGQTAYGASKGAINGIVMPMARDLGRYNIRVAAIAPGIFATPMGAKMPKKVQDRLNADTPMGRPGLPSEFAHMVGFCIENGYINGVSLRIDGATRLSHL
;
A
#
# COMPACT_ATOMS: atom_id res chain seq x y z
N MET A 1 -20.26 -21.95 14.33
CA MET A 1 -20.09 -20.99 15.45
C MET A 1 -19.44 -19.72 14.88
N HIS A 2 -20.21 -18.63 14.76
CA HIS A 2 -19.64 -17.34 14.37
C HIS A 2 -18.97 -16.76 15.61
N ALA A 3 -17.65 -16.80 15.67
CA ALA A 3 -16.89 -16.07 16.66
C ALA A 3 -17.28 -14.58 16.56
N ASN A 4 -17.51 -13.93 17.69
CA ASN A 4 -17.89 -12.53 17.76
C ASN A 4 -16.87 -11.69 17.00
N LEU A 5 -17.30 -10.92 15.98
CA LEU A 5 -16.42 -10.09 15.17
C LEU A 5 -15.57 -9.13 16.01
N GLN A 6 -16.09 -8.67 17.15
CA GLN A 6 -15.36 -7.80 18.08
C GLN A 6 -14.11 -8.45 18.70
N GLU A 7 -14.10 -9.77 18.88
CA GLU A 7 -12.92 -10.49 19.38
C GLU A 7 -11.83 -10.66 18.31
N ARG A 8 -12.20 -10.51 17.03
CA ARG A 8 -11.31 -10.67 15.87
C ARG A 8 -10.74 -9.36 15.36
N ILE A 9 -11.18 -8.21 15.88
CA ILE A 9 -10.75 -6.88 15.49
C ILE A 9 -10.05 -6.22 16.69
N PHE A 10 -8.89 -5.65 16.42
CA PHE A 10 -8.14 -4.88 17.40
C PHE A 10 -7.58 -3.62 16.74
N CYS A 11 -8.03 -2.44 17.20
CA CYS A 11 -7.63 -1.15 16.67
C CYS A 11 -6.59 -0.50 17.57
N ILE A 12 -5.49 -0.08 16.98
CA ILE A 12 -4.36 0.57 17.67
C ILE A 12 -4.11 1.92 17.01
N PRO A 13 -4.23 3.05 17.73
CA PRO A 13 -3.79 4.35 17.20
C PRO A 13 -2.31 4.31 16.84
N CYS A 14 -1.97 4.73 15.63
CA CYS A 14 -0.61 4.67 15.11
C CYS A 14 -0.36 5.82 14.13
N ASP A 15 0.59 6.68 14.42
CA ASP A 15 1.16 7.62 13.47
C ASP A 15 2.31 6.93 12.71
N VAL A 16 2.05 6.55 11.46
CA VAL A 16 3.02 5.79 10.66
C VAL A 16 4.32 6.55 10.38
N THR A 17 4.35 7.87 10.57
CA THR A 17 5.58 8.67 10.46
C THR A 17 6.51 8.49 11.66
N LYS A 18 6.00 7.93 12.75
CA LYS A 18 6.75 7.64 13.98
C LYS A 18 7.07 6.15 14.05
N GLU A 19 8.33 5.83 13.88
CA GLU A 19 8.80 4.45 13.90
C GLU A 19 8.39 3.71 15.18
N ALA A 20 8.47 4.40 16.35
CA ALA A 20 8.09 3.83 17.64
C ALA A 20 6.60 3.46 17.71
N ASP A 21 5.71 4.26 17.11
CA ASP A 21 4.27 3.97 17.06
C ASP A 21 4.00 2.71 16.22
N VAL A 22 4.67 2.58 15.07
CA VAL A 22 4.55 1.41 14.20
C VAL A 22 5.06 0.16 14.91
N LYS A 23 6.21 0.24 15.58
CA LYS A 23 6.74 -0.87 16.39
C LYS A 23 5.75 -1.28 17.48
N ASN A 24 5.22 -0.31 18.23
CA ASN A 24 4.24 -0.56 19.28
C ASN A 24 2.96 -1.23 18.73
N ALA A 25 2.49 -0.83 17.55
CA ALA A 25 1.33 -1.47 16.91
C ALA A 25 1.61 -2.94 16.55
N ILE A 26 2.79 -3.25 16.05
CA ILE A 26 3.24 -4.63 15.79
C ILE A 26 3.30 -5.43 17.10
N ASP A 27 3.98 -4.88 18.13
CA ASP A 27 4.15 -5.57 19.42
C ASP A 27 2.79 -5.91 20.07
N LYS A 28 1.86 -4.94 20.11
CA LYS A 28 0.49 -5.14 20.63
C LYS A 28 -0.32 -6.13 19.81
N THR A 29 -0.11 -6.18 18.50
CA THR A 29 -0.77 -7.19 17.64
C THR A 29 -0.29 -8.58 17.99
N VAL A 30 1.02 -8.75 18.20
CA VAL A 30 1.61 -10.03 18.63
C VAL A 30 1.15 -10.41 20.04
N GLU A 31 1.10 -9.46 20.97
CA GLU A 31 0.57 -9.68 22.32
C GLU A 31 -0.89 -10.20 22.28
N LYS A 32 -1.74 -9.61 21.44
CA LYS A 32 -3.16 -9.96 21.34
C LYS A 32 -3.43 -11.25 20.58
N PHE A 33 -2.72 -11.51 19.48
CA PHE A 33 -3.03 -12.58 18.52
C PHE A 33 -1.92 -13.65 18.40
N GLY A 34 -0.81 -13.48 19.12
CA GLY A 34 0.31 -14.43 19.15
C GLY A 34 1.33 -14.21 18.04
N THR A 35 0.91 -13.85 16.84
CA THR A 35 1.81 -13.62 15.70
C THR A 35 1.15 -12.79 14.58
N ILE A 36 1.90 -12.53 13.50
CA ILE A 36 1.45 -11.86 12.27
C ILE A 36 1.85 -12.76 11.09
N HIS A 37 0.89 -13.06 10.21
CA HIS A 37 1.14 -13.79 8.96
C HIS A 37 0.99 -12.91 7.72
N VAL A 38 0.19 -11.84 7.83
CA VAL A 38 -0.05 -10.89 6.75
C VAL A 38 0.15 -9.48 7.28
N ALA A 39 0.96 -8.69 6.59
CA ALA A 39 1.12 -7.27 6.88
C ALA A 39 0.82 -6.47 5.60
N LEU A 40 -0.20 -5.58 5.65
CA LEU A 40 -0.64 -4.78 4.52
C LEU A 40 -0.49 -3.30 4.83
N ALA A 41 0.40 -2.61 4.09
CA ALA A 41 0.63 -1.17 4.21
C ALA A 41 -0.38 -0.37 3.39
N CYS A 42 -1.51 0.01 3.99
CA CYS A 42 -2.54 0.83 3.35
C CYS A 42 -2.48 2.32 3.68
N ALA A 43 -1.73 2.73 4.70
CA ALA A 43 -1.61 4.14 5.05
C ALA A 43 -0.94 4.94 3.93
N GLY A 44 -1.56 6.05 3.53
CA GLY A 44 -1.02 6.87 2.47
C GLY A 44 -1.82 8.14 2.21
N VAL A 45 -1.15 9.13 1.64
CA VAL A 45 -1.73 10.41 1.23
C VAL A 45 -1.37 10.71 -0.23
N ALA A 46 -2.27 11.43 -0.90
CA ALA A 46 -2.07 11.91 -2.27
C ALA A 46 -2.31 13.41 -2.29
N TRP A 47 -1.26 14.19 -2.26
CA TRP A 47 -1.33 15.64 -2.41
C TRP A 47 -0.95 16.05 -3.81
N VAL A 48 -1.79 16.87 -4.42
CA VAL A 48 -1.57 17.39 -5.77
C VAL A 48 -1.05 18.81 -5.66
N THR A 49 0.24 18.99 -5.97
CA THR A 49 0.91 20.28 -5.97
C THR A 49 1.92 20.30 -7.12
N PRO A 50 1.74 21.18 -8.13
CA PRO A 50 2.69 21.31 -9.23
C PRO A 50 4.10 21.67 -8.72
N THR A 51 5.12 21.18 -9.44
CA THR A 51 6.54 21.48 -9.10
C THR A 51 6.83 22.97 -9.12
N LEU A 52 6.13 23.72 -10.00
CA LEU A 52 6.20 25.17 -10.09
C LEU A 52 4.80 25.77 -10.23
N THR A 53 4.51 26.81 -9.46
CA THR A 53 3.28 27.60 -9.52
C THR A 53 3.61 29.09 -9.61
N SER A 54 2.64 29.95 -9.87
CA SER A 54 2.80 31.41 -9.81
C SER A 54 3.25 31.92 -8.44
N ARG A 55 3.08 31.11 -7.38
CA ARG A 55 3.48 31.41 -6.00
C ARG A 55 4.88 30.89 -5.63
N GLY A 56 5.56 30.22 -6.55
CA GLY A 56 6.88 29.64 -6.34
C GLY A 56 6.94 28.12 -6.51
N PRO A 57 8.07 27.51 -6.12
CA PRO A 57 8.30 26.08 -6.26
C PRO A 57 7.45 25.26 -5.28
N LEU A 58 7.37 23.95 -5.53
CA LEU A 58 6.78 22.96 -4.62
C LEU A 58 7.40 23.10 -3.23
N ASN A 59 6.54 23.21 -2.21
CA ASN A 59 6.99 23.25 -0.83
C ASN A 59 7.63 21.91 -0.43
N THR A 60 8.90 21.96 -0.02
CA THR A 60 9.69 20.80 0.41
C THR A 60 8.99 19.99 1.52
N LYS A 61 8.34 20.67 2.48
CA LYS A 61 7.59 20.01 3.57
C LYS A 61 6.43 19.13 3.06
N VAL A 62 5.81 19.51 1.95
CA VAL A 62 4.78 18.65 1.31
C VAL A 62 5.42 17.38 0.77
N PHE A 63 6.56 17.51 0.08
CA PHE A 63 7.31 16.36 -0.43
C PHE A 63 7.76 15.43 0.70
N GLU A 64 8.41 15.99 1.72
CA GLU A 64 8.89 15.26 2.91
C GLU A 64 7.74 14.51 3.60
N SER A 65 6.60 15.17 3.81
CA SER A 65 5.44 14.55 4.45
C SER A 65 4.87 13.37 3.66
N VAL A 66 4.79 13.50 2.32
CA VAL A 66 4.36 12.39 1.46
C VAL A 66 5.33 11.21 1.55
N MET A 67 6.63 11.48 1.53
CA MET A 67 7.66 10.43 1.66
C MET A 67 7.63 9.79 3.05
N ALA A 68 7.49 10.57 4.11
CA ALA A 68 7.42 10.05 5.47
C ALA A 68 6.23 9.11 5.67
N ILE A 69 5.04 9.49 5.20
CA ILE A 69 3.83 8.67 5.35
C ILE A 69 3.88 7.46 4.42
N ASN A 70 4.04 7.69 3.10
CA ASN A 70 3.84 6.65 2.11
C ASN A 70 5.00 5.65 2.05
N VAL A 71 6.23 6.11 2.27
CA VAL A 71 7.44 5.29 2.10
C VAL A 71 7.99 4.82 3.43
N LEU A 72 8.38 5.75 4.32
CA LEU A 72 8.99 5.37 5.59
C LEU A 72 8.02 4.61 6.47
N GLY A 73 6.75 5.06 6.58
CA GLY A 73 5.72 4.36 7.35
C GLY A 73 5.49 2.94 6.86
N SER A 74 5.44 2.73 5.54
CA SER A 74 5.32 1.39 4.94
C SER A 74 6.57 0.53 5.21
N ALA A 75 7.76 1.11 5.11
CA ALA A 75 9.01 0.42 5.39
C ALA A 75 9.15 0.03 6.87
N TYR A 76 8.72 0.89 7.79
CA TYR A 76 8.70 0.57 9.22
C TYR A 76 7.78 -0.62 9.52
N MET A 77 6.56 -0.62 8.98
CA MET A 77 5.65 -1.75 9.10
C MET A 77 6.29 -3.03 8.57
N ALA A 78 6.85 -2.99 7.37
CA ALA A 78 7.43 -4.16 6.73
C ALA A 78 8.59 -4.76 7.52
N LYS A 79 9.54 -3.93 7.99
CA LYS A 79 10.71 -4.44 8.72
C LYS A 79 10.33 -5.07 10.06
N TYR A 80 9.38 -4.51 10.81
CA TYR A 80 8.96 -5.09 12.08
C TYR A 80 8.07 -6.31 11.89
N ALA A 81 7.20 -6.32 10.89
CA ALA A 81 6.45 -7.52 10.52
C ALA A 81 7.38 -8.67 10.11
N ALA A 82 8.43 -8.40 9.32
CA ALA A 82 9.40 -9.40 8.91
C ALA A 82 10.11 -10.06 10.11
N VAL A 83 10.46 -9.28 11.15
CA VAL A 83 11.05 -9.82 12.39
C VAL A 83 10.11 -10.82 13.07
N VAL A 84 8.81 -10.52 13.12
CA VAL A 84 7.80 -11.44 13.68
C VAL A 84 7.66 -12.67 12.80
N MET A 85 7.42 -12.47 11.50
CA MET A 85 7.18 -13.53 10.53
C MET A 85 8.36 -14.52 10.45
N SER A 86 9.60 -14.05 10.57
CA SER A 86 10.79 -14.92 10.51
C SER A 86 10.79 -16.03 11.58
N LYS A 87 10.10 -15.82 12.69
CA LYS A 87 9.98 -16.75 13.81
C LYS A 87 8.74 -17.64 13.72
N ASN A 88 7.84 -17.41 12.78
CA ASN A 88 6.63 -18.19 12.61
C ASN A 88 6.95 -19.65 12.24
N LYS A 89 6.04 -20.55 12.62
CA LYS A 89 5.96 -21.86 11.99
C LYS A 89 5.45 -21.68 10.54
N ALA A 90 5.80 -22.61 9.68
CA ALA A 90 5.28 -22.64 8.31
C ALA A 90 3.74 -22.79 8.33
N VAL A 91 3.07 -22.02 7.45
CA VAL A 91 1.60 -22.05 7.32
C VAL A 91 1.13 -23.02 6.25
N ASN A 92 2.05 -23.54 5.42
CA ASN A 92 1.76 -24.49 4.35
C ASN A 92 2.95 -25.45 4.13
N GLU A 93 2.75 -26.43 3.27
CA GLU A 93 3.77 -27.44 2.92
C GLU A 93 5.01 -26.84 2.20
N GLN A 94 4.86 -25.69 1.57
CA GLN A 94 5.95 -24.96 0.90
C GLN A 94 6.83 -24.19 1.90
N GLY A 95 6.50 -24.23 3.19
CA GLY A 95 7.28 -23.62 4.26
C GLY A 95 7.03 -22.12 4.44
N GLU A 96 5.99 -21.55 3.84
CA GLU A 96 5.68 -20.11 3.93
C GLU A 96 5.45 -19.69 5.37
N LYS A 97 5.98 -18.51 5.75
CA LYS A 97 5.86 -17.95 7.11
C LYS A 97 5.08 -16.64 7.15
N GLY A 98 4.83 -16.04 6.02
CA GLY A 98 4.04 -14.82 5.92
C GLY A 98 4.23 -14.06 4.63
N VAL A 99 3.41 -13.01 4.47
CA VAL A 99 3.44 -12.12 3.30
C VAL A 99 3.33 -10.66 3.72
N ILE A 100 4.16 -9.82 3.11
CA ILE A 100 4.14 -8.36 3.25
C ILE A 100 3.61 -7.78 1.94
N LEU A 101 2.53 -7.02 2.03
CA LEU A 101 1.88 -6.38 0.90
C LEU A 101 1.96 -4.86 1.02
N PHE A 102 2.40 -4.21 -0.03
CA PHE A 102 2.41 -2.76 -0.15
C PHE A 102 1.28 -2.29 -1.07
N VAL A 103 0.74 -1.11 -0.78
CA VAL A 103 -0.17 -0.42 -1.70
C VAL A 103 0.63 0.65 -2.45
N SER A 104 0.94 0.35 -3.71
CA SER A 104 1.53 1.27 -4.67
C SER A 104 0.43 2.10 -5.36
N SER A 105 0.59 2.41 -6.63
CA SER A 105 -0.38 3.08 -7.50
C SER A 105 0.08 2.97 -8.95
N VAL A 106 -0.85 3.09 -9.91
CA VAL A 106 -0.51 3.36 -11.32
C VAL A 106 0.31 4.65 -11.46
N ALA A 107 0.15 5.60 -10.54
CA ALA A 107 0.95 6.83 -10.47
C ALA A 107 2.45 6.61 -10.22
N ALA A 108 2.88 5.41 -9.85
CA ALA A 108 4.31 5.05 -9.80
C ALA A 108 4.98 5.12 -11.17
N GLN A 109 4.20 4.95 -12.25
CA GLN A 109 4.67 4.94 -13.64
C GLN A 109 4.05 6.07 -14.47
N GLU A 110 2.81 6.46 -14.16
CA GLU A 110 1.97 7.34 -14.99
C GLU A 110 1.41 8.51 -14.14
N ALA A 111 2.23 9.06 -13.22
CA ALA A 111 1.79 10.19 -12.37
C ALA A 111 1.38 11.40 -13.22
N GLN A 112 0.27 12.01 -12.84
CA GLN A 112 -0.27 13.18 -13.50
C GLN A 112 0.42 14.48 -13.02
N ARG A 113 0.12 15.59 -13.71
CA ARG A 113 0.55 16.93 -13.31
C ARG A 113 0.21 17.19 -11.84
N GLY A 114 1.19 17.68 -11.09
CA GLY A 114 1.06 17.96 -9.65
C GLY A 114 1.27 16.76 -8.73
N GLN A 115 1.54 15.58 -9.26
CA GLN A 115 1.77 14.38 -8.46
C GLN A 115 3.26 14.03 -8.29
N THR A 116 4.18 14.99 -8.40
CA THR A 116 5.62 14.73 -8.31
C THR A 116 5.99 14.01 -7.00
N ALA A 117 5.55 14.50 -5.85
CA ALA A 117 5.82 13.85 -4.56
C ALA A 117 5.10 12.50 -4.45
N TYR A 118 3.84 12.43 -4.87
CA TYR A 118 3.05 11.20 -4.82
C TYR A 118 3.62 10.12 -5.74
N GLY A 119 3.87 10.44 -7.01
CA GLY A 119 4.47 9.53 -7.97
C GLY A 119 5.83 9.02 -7.50
N ALA A 120 6.70 9.92 -6.99
CA ALA A 120 7.98 9.55 -6.39
C ALA A 120 7.81 8.56 -5.24
N SER A 121 6.85 8.80 -4.33
CA SER A 121 6.58 7.89 -3.21
C SER A 121 6.11 6.51 -3.66
N LYS A 122 5.24 6.44 -4.68
CA LYS A 122 4.72 5.16 -5.20
C LYS A 122 5.76 4.44 -6.07
N GLY A 123 6.63 5.19 -6.77
CA GLY A 123 7.82 4.65 -7.43
C GLY A 123 8.80 4.04 -6.42
N ALA A 124 9.04 4.70 -5.27
CA ALA A 124 9.86 4.17 -4.18
C ALA A 124 9.28 2.85 -3.61
N ILE A 125 7.95 2.76 -3.44
CA ILE A 125 7.30 1.50 -3.03
C ILE A 125 7.58 0.39 -4.04
N ASN A 126 7.45 0.63 -5.35
CA ASN A 126 7.79 -0.37 -6.36
C ASN A 126 9.27 -0.78 -6.29
N GLY A 127 10.16 0.19 -6.02
CA GLY A 127 11.61 -0.06 -5.87
C GLY A 127 11.97 -0.91 -4.66
N ILE A 128 11.18 -0.87 -3.58
CA ILE A 128 11.39 -1.67 -2.36
C ILE A 128 11.04 -3.14 -2.57
N VAL A 129 10.04 -3.45 -3.37
CA VAL A 129 9.41 -4.79 -3.45
C VAL A 129 10.42 -5.88 -3.82
N MET A 130 11.14 -5.73 -4.93
CA MET A 130 12.04 -6.77 -5.41
C MET A 130 13.23 -7.03 -4.48
N PRO A 131 14.00 -6.02 -4.03
CA PRO A 131 15.11 -6.27 -3.11
C PRO A 131 14.63 -6.88 -1.79
N MET A 132 13.53 -6.39 -1.21
CA MET A 132 12.99 -6.92 0.02
C MET A 132 12.49 -8.38 -0.15
N ALA A 133 11.90 -8.72 -1.28
CA ALA A 133 11.52 -10.10 -1.60
C ALA A 133 12.72 -11.04 -1.64
N ARG A 134 13.85 -10.57 -2.19
CA ARG A 134 15.11 -11.33 -2.23
C ARG A 134 15.73 -11.49 -0.84
N ASP A 135 15.75 -10.43 -0.05
CA ASP A 135 16.27 -10.46 1.32
C ASP A 135 15.48 -11.40 2.22
N LEU A 136 14.15 -11.41 2.09
CA LEU A 136 13.24 -12.15 2.96
C LEU A 136 12.92 -13.56 2.44
N GLY A 137 13.25 -13.88 1.19
CA GLY A 137 13.03 -15.20 0.60
C GLY A 137 13.68 -16.34 1.40
N ARG A 138 14.89 -16.13 1.94
CA ARG A 138 15.54 -17.11 2.82
C ARG A 138 14.82 -17.40 4.13
N TYR A 139 13.86 -16.54 4.50
CA TYR A 139 13.00 -16.71 5.66
C TYR A 139 11.60 -17.21 5.27
N ASN A 140 11.39 -17.54 4.01
CA ASN A 140 10.09 -17.94 3.46
C ASN A 140 8.99 -16.87 3.68
N ILE A 141 9.34 -15.59 3.56
CA ILE A 141 8.44 -14.46 3.62
C ILE A 141 8.35 -13.84 2.23
N ARG A 142 7.13 -13.73 1.70
CA ARG A 142 6.87 -13.10 0.40
C ARG A 142 6.68 -11.60 0.56
N VAL A 143 6.99 -10.86 -0.51
CA VAL A 143 6.79 -9.41 -0.59
C VAL A 143 6.21 -9.07 -1.96
N ALA A 144 5.09 -8.38 -1.98
CA ALA A 144 4.49 -7.90 -3.22
C ALA A 144 3.86 -6.51 -3.03
N ALA A 145 3.55 -5.85 -4.13
CA ALA A 145 2.74 -4.64 -4.11
C ALA A 145 1.51 -4.78 -5.01
N ILE A 146 0.46 -4.06 -4.66
CA ILE A 146 -0.71 -3.87 -5.51
C ILE A 146 -0.70 -2.41 -5.96
N ALA A 147 -0.81 -2.17 -7.27
CA ALA A 147 -0.83 -0.85 -7.88
C ALA A 147 -2.23 -0.52 -8.42
N PRO A 148 -3.12 0.04 -7.58
CA PRO A 148 -4.47 0.39 -8.00
C PRO A 148 -4.48 1.60 -8.94
N GLY A 149 -5.48 1.61 -9.83
CA GLY A 149 -5.96 2.80 -10.50
C GLY A 149 -6.88 3.62 -9.60
N ILE A 150 -7.95 4.14 -10.17
CA ILE A 150 -8.95 4.92 -9.42
C ILE A 150 -9.97 3.97 -8.78
N PHE A 151 -10.19 4.15 -7.47
CA PHE A 151 -11.15 3.39 -6.69
C PHE A 151 -12.15 4.29 -5.98
N ALA A 152 -13.38 3.82 -5.81
CA ALA A 152 -14.45 4.51 -5.11
C ALA A 152 -14.20 4.52 -3.59
N THR A 153 -13.37 5.45 -3.13
CA THR A 153 -12.95 5.60 -1.74
C THR A 153 -13.20 7.02 -1.24
N PRO A 154 -13.19 7.27 0.07
CA PRO A 154 -13.26 8.63 0.61
C PRO A 154 -12.15 9.55 0.09
N MET A 155 -10.98 9.02 -0.25
CA MET A 155 -9.90 9.79 -0.88
C MET A 155 -10.31 10.24 -2.28
N GLY A 156 -10.87 9.34 -3.10
CA GLY A 156 -11.38 9.64 -4.43
C GLY A 156 -12.56 10.62 -4.40
N ALA A 157 -13.45 10.48 -3.43
CA ALA A 157 -14.62 11.36 -3.28
C ALA A 157 -14.28 12.83 -2.97
N LYS A 158 -13.07 13.11 -2.46
CA LYS A 158 -12.59 14.49 -2.21
C LYS A 158 -12.18 15.23 -3.49
N MET A 159 -12.02 14.53 -4.60
CA MET A 159 -11.71 15.17 -5.88
C MET A 159 -12.94 15.95 -6.42
N PRO A 160 -12.72 17.10 -7.13
CA PRO A 160 -13.81 17.79 -7.80
C PRO A 160 -14.57 16.86 -8.74
N LYS A 161 -15.91 16.98 -8.80
CA LYS A 161 -16.77 16.12 -9.63
C LYS A 161 -16.30 16.03 -11.10
N LYS A 162 -15.93 17.16 -11.70
CA LYS A 162 -15.38 17.22 -13.06
C LYS A 162 -14.15 16.34 -13.26
N VAL A 163 -13.28 16.24 -12.23
CA VAL A 163 -12.08 15.38 -12.26
C VAL A 163 -12.49 13.91 -12.17
N GLN A 164 -13.43 13.59 -11.27
CA GLN A 164 -13.96 12.23 -11.15
C GLN A 164 -14.58 11.74 -12.45
N ASP A 165 -15.45 12.55 -13.06
CA ASP A 165 -16.15 12.21 -14.33
C ASP A 165 -15.16 11.97 -15.45
N ARG A 166 -14.11 12.79 -15.52
CA ARG A 166 -13.05 12.61 -16.49
C ARG A 166 -12.26 11.33 -16.27
N LEU A 167 -11.81 11.07 -15.05
CA LEU A 167 -11.07 9.85 -14.72
C LEU A 167 -11.90 8.59 -15.00
N ASN A 168 -13.22 8.65 -14.78
CA ASN A 168 -14.12 7.57 -15.15
C ASN A 168 -14.22 7.40 -16.67
N ALA A 169 -14.29 8.50 -17.42
CA ALA A 169 -14.32 8.47 -18.90
C ALA A 169 -13.00 7.95 -19.49
N ASP A 170 -11.86 8.29 -18.87
CA ASP A 170 -10.53 7.80 -19.28
C ASP A 170 -10.30 6.32 -18.88
N THR A 171 -11.16 5.75 -18.04
CA THR A 171 -11.11 4.34 -17.66
C THR A 171 -11.94 3.52 -18.64
N PRO A 172 -11.38 2.54 -19.38
CA PRO A 172 -12.14 1.71 -20.31
C PRO A 172 -13.35 0.99 -19.70
N MET A 173 -13.31 0.68 -18.40
CA MET A 173 -14.44 0.12 -17.65
C MET A 173 -15.56 1.14 -17.37
N GLY A 174 -15.39 2.43 -17.66
CA GLY A 174 -16.37 3.50 -17.47
C GLY A 174 -16.71 3.82 -16.01
N ARG A 175 -15.97 3.27 -15.05
CA ARG A 175 -16.21 3.43 -13.62
C ARG A 175 -14.93 3.27 -12.79
N PRO A 176 -14.90 3.79 -11.56
CA PRO A 176 -13.83 3.45 -10.62
C PRO A 176 -13.97 1.99 -10.18
N GLY A 177 -12.87 1.39 -9.73
CA GLY A 177 -12.89 0.12 -9.02
C GLY A 177 -13.62 0.23 -7.67
N LEU A 178 -14.21 -0.86 -7.22
CA LEU A 178 -14.87 -0.94 -5.91
C LEU A 178 -13.85 -1.40 -4.84
N PRO A 179 -13.98 -0.94 -3.58
CA PRO A 179 -13.14 -1.43 -2.48
C PRO A 179 -13.13 -2.96 -2.34
N SER A 180 -14.26 -3.62 -2.63
CA SER A 180 -14.36 -5.09 -2.64
C SER A 180 -13.51 -5.75 -3.73
N GLU A 181 -13.36 -5.12 -4.90
CA GLU A 181 -12.50 -5.61 -5.97
C GLU A 181 -11.02 -5.50 -5.57
N PHE A 182 -10.64 -4.43 -4.86
CA PHE A 182 -9.31 -4.31 -4.28
C PHE A 182 -9.06 -5.37 -3.19
N ALA A 183 -10.03 -5.57 -2.28
CA ALA A 183 -9.92 -6.58 -1.22
C ALA A 183 -9.77 -7.99 -1.79
N HIS A 184 -10.47 -8.32 -2.90
CA HIS A 184 -10.32 -9.59 -3.60
C HIS A 184 -8.90 -9.78 -4.15
N MET A 185 -8.28 -8.71 -4.71
CA MET A 185 -6.88 -8.75 -5.14
C MET A 185 -5.91 -8.95 -3.99
N VAL A 186 -6.17 -8.34 -2.81
CA VAL A 186 -5.41 -8.60 -1.59
C VAL A 186 -5.50 -10.07 -1.19
N GLY A 187 -6.71 -10.64 -1.17
CA GLY A 187 -6.93 -12.08 -0.91
C GLY A 187 -6.13 -12.96 -1.86
N PHE A 188 -6.20 -12.68 -3.17
CA PHE A 188 -5.41 -13.38 -4.17
C PHE A 188 -3.90 -13.34 -3.89
N CYS A 189 -3.35 -12.18 -3.51
CA CYS A 189 -1.93 -12.05 -3.16
C CYS A 189 -1.55 -12.81 -1.89
N ILE A 190 -2.49 -12.94 -0.94
CA ILE A 190 -2.28 -13.73 0.29
C ILE A 190 -2.27 -15.22 -0.04
N GLU A 191 -3.27 -15.71 -0.78
CA GLU A 191 -3.50 -17.12 -1.03
C GLU A 191 -2.55 -17.73 -2.06
N ASN A 192 -2.09 -16.94 -3.04
CA ASN A 192 -1.19 -17.42 -4.08
C ASN A 192 0.27 -17.35 -3.64
N GLY A 193 0.82 -18.45 -3.15
CA GLY A 193 2.19 -18.59 -2.63
C GLY A 193 3.30 -18.33 -3.66
N TYR A 194 2.99 -18.18 -4.96
CA TYR A 194 3.99 -17.89 -5.99
C TYR A 194 4.07 -16.40 -6.37
N ILE A 195 3.21 -15.56 -5.79
CA ILE A 195 3.25 -14.09 -5.94
C ILE A 195 4.33 -13.53 -5.00
N ASN A 196 5.48 -13.14 -5.57
CA ASN A 196 6.61 -12.58 -4.83
C ASN A 196 7.45 -11.65 -5.71
N GLY A 197 7.96 -10.54 -5.17
CA GLY A 197 8.84 -9.60 -5.86
C GLY A 197 8.19 -8.78 -6.97
N VAL A 198 6.87 -8.71 -7.05
CA VAL A 198 6.13 -8.07 -8.14
C VAL A 198 5.21 -6.95 -7.64
N SER A 199 4.93 -5.99 -8.51
CA SER A 199 3.87 -4.99 -8.33
C SER A 199 2.76 -5.25 -9.35
N LEU A 200 1.59 -5.64 -8.87
CA LEU A 200 0.45 -6.07 -9.67
C LEU A 200 -0.53 -4.91 -9.87
N ARG A 201 -0.80 -4.54 -11.12
CA ARG A 201 -1.79 -3.51 -11.45
C ARG A 201 -3.21 -4.05 -11.35
N ILE A 202 -4.10 -3.19 -10.79
CA ILE A 202 -5.55 -3.38 -10.78
C ILE A 202 -6.19 -2.02 -11.07
N ASP A 203 -6.52 -1.74 -12.33
CA ASP A 203 -6.78 -0.36 -12.79
C ASP A 203 -7.86 -0.24 -13.87
N GLY A 204 -8.58 -1.32 -14.19
CA GLY A 204 -9.60 -1.30 -15.25
C GLY A 204 -9.05 -0.87 -16.63
N ALA A 205 -7.77 -1.15 -16.90
CA ALA A 205 -7.02 -0.74 -18.09
C ALA A 205 -6.82 0.78 -18.22
N THR A 206 -6.98 1.56 -17.15
CA THR A 206 -6.71 3.00 -17.15
C THR A 206 -5.26 3.26 -17.51
N ARG A 207 -5.06 4.25 -18.39
CA ARG A 207 -3.77 4.89 -18.61
C ARG A 207 -3.94 6.38 -18.34
N LEU A 208 -3.23 6.88 -17.35
CA LEU A 208 -3.37 8.28 -16.97
C LEU A 208 -2.72 9.15 -18.03
N SER A 209 -3.54 9.89 -18.78
CA SER A 209 -3.05 10.89 -19.73
C SER A 209 -2.44 12.08 -18.97
N HIS A 210 -1.40 12.69 -19.55
CA HIS A 210 -0.91 13.96 -19.05
C HIS A 210 -1.91 15.05 -19.42
N LEU A 211 -2.31 15.78 -18.45
CA LEU A 211 -3.24 16.90 -18.52
C LEU A 211 -2.57 18.18 -18.10
#